data_30223054b8687fc758c48a7ceea8e98c
#
_entry.id   30223054b8687fc758c48a7ceea8e98c
#
_cell.length_a   1.000
_cell.length_b   1.000
_cell.length_c   1.000
_cell.angle_alpha   90.00
_cell.angle_beta   90.00
_cell.angle_gamma   90.00
#
_symmetry.space_group_name_H-M   'P 1'
#
loop_
_entity.id
_entity.type
_entity.pdbx_description
1 polymer ?
#
loop_
_entity_poly.entity_id
_entity_poly.type
_entity_poly.pdbx_seq_one_letter_code
_entity_poly.pdbx_strand_id
1 'polypeptide(L)'
;MAKPDPALLDIARYPFTCTIDPRFGDLDVNMHVNNVAMAGMLEDARVRFGRRTGYSKMVPGTATMVASIAIEYLGEGNYPDPIEIGSALERVGRTSQQIVQTVTQGGKLLAFARTIIVTVGPDGPSPLPEAFTAAAEPWMLRP
;
A
#
# COMPACT_ATOMS: atom_id res chain seq x y z
N MET A 1 10.23 -17.08 -8.56
CA MET A 1 9.11 -16.22 -8.16
C MET A 1 8.38 -15.74 -9.43
N ALA A 2 7.08 -15.89 -9.47
CA ALA A 2 6.30 -15.40 -10.59
C ALA A 2 6.29 -13.87 -10.62
N LYS A 3 6.39 -13.29 -11.82
CA LYS A 3 6.26 -11.84 -11.98
C LYS A 3 4.82 -11.41 -11.67
N PRO A 4 4.60 -10.22 -11.09
CA PRO A 4 3.25 -9.72 -10.90
C PRO A 4 2.52 -9.56 -12.23
N ASP A 5 1.18 -9.68 -12.19
CA ASP A 5 0.35 -9.39 -13.34
C ASP A 5 0.61 -7.94 -13.80
N PRO A 6 0.88 -7.71 -15.11
CA PRO A 6 1.10 -6.36 -15.63
C PRO A 6 0.00 -5.36 -15.27
N ALA A 7 -1.24 -5.81 -15.13
CA ALA A 7 -2.36 -4.96 -14.72
C ALA A 7 -2.15 -4.37 -13.32
N LEU A 8 -1.48 -5.08 -12.42
CA LEU A 8 -1.16 -4.61 -11.08
C LEU A 8 -0.02 -3.60 -11.05
N LEU A 9 0.74 -3.50 -12.13
CA LEU A 9 1.90 -2.62 -12.22
C LEU A 9 1.60 -1.28 -12.88
N ASP A 10 0.40 -1.11 -13.40
CA ASP A 10 -0.03 0.14 -14.04
C ASP A 10 -0.64 1.08 -12.99
N ILE A 11 0.10 2.11 -12.62
CA ILE A 11 -0.33 3.07 -11.60
C ILE A 11 -1.62 3.81 -11.98
N ALA A 12 -1.92 3.92 -13.28
CA ALA A 12 -3.15 4.56 -13.75
C ALA A 12 -4.42 3.81 -13.33
N ARG A 13 -4.30 2.54 -12.98
CA ARG A 13 -5.42 1.71 -12.51
C ARG A 13 -5.69 1.84 -11.01
N TYR A 14 -4.86 2.59 -10.30
CA TYR A 14 -4.97 2.74 -8.86
C TYR A 14 -5.86 3.93 -8.51
N PRO A 15 -6.88 3.73 -7.65
CA PRO A 15 -7.83 4.80 -7.30
C PRO A 15 -7.24 5.86 -6.39
N PHE A 16 -6.12 5.57 -5.72
CA PHE A 16 -5.44 6.50 -4.83
C PHE A 16 -3.95 6.49 -5.12
N THR A 17 -3.38 7.68 -5.24
CA THR A 17 -1.93 7.85 -5.38
C THR A 17 -1.46 8.92 -4.41
N CYS A 18 -0.24 8.78 -3.94
CA CYS A 18 0.42 9.82 -3.16
C CYS A 18 1.88 9.93 -3.59
N THR A 19 2.46 11.08 -3.31
CA THR A 19 3.86 11.37 -3.63
C THR A 19 4.66 11.43 -2.34
N ILE A 20 5.79 10.76 -2.31
CA ILE A 20 6.71 10.77 -1.18
C ILE A 20 8.07 11.21 -1.69
N ASP A 21 8.63 12.25 -1.05
CA ASP A 21 9.97 12.71 -1.37
C ASP A 21 10.99 11.88 -0.58
N PRO A 22 11.93 11.21 -1.26
CA PRO A 22 12.97 10.48 -0.56
C PRO A 22 13.89 11.46 0.18
N ARG A 23 14.46 10.99 1.29
CA ARG A 23 15.49 11.73 2.04
C ARG A 23 16.85 11.14 1.72
N PHE A 24 17.90 11.94 1.89
CA PHE A 24 19.27 11.42 1.72
C PHE A 24 19.52 10.20 2.62
N GLY A 25 18.98 10.18 3.84
CA GLY A 25 19.08 9.04 4.75
C GLY A 25 18.34 7.79 4.32
N ASP A 26 17.51 7.86 3.27
CA ASP A 26 16.81 6.70 2.72
C ASP A 26 17.66 5.90 1.73
N LEU A 27 18.88 6.38 1.43
CA LEU A 27 19.78 5.73 0.47
C LEU A 27 20.64 4.66 1.15
N ASP A 28 20.96 3.63 0.40
CA ASP A 28 21.90 2.60 0.81
C ASP A 28 23.33 2.91 0.33
N VAL A 29 24.25 1.97 0.53
CA VAL A 29 25.65 2.13 0.13
C VAL A 29 25.85 2.25 -1.38
N ASN A 30 24.86 1.85 -2.18
CA ASN A 30 24.87 1.95 -3.63
C ASN A 30 24.23 3.25 -4.13
N MET A 31 23.87 4.16 -3.21
CA MET A 31 23.22 5.43 -3.51
C MET A 31 21.84 5.26 -4.16
N HIS A 32 21.16 4.16 -3.87
CA HIS A 32 19.78 3.90 -4.28
C HIS A 32 18.86 3.87 -3.06
N VAL A 33 17.58 4.09 -3.28
CA VAL A 33 16.58 3.99 -2.19
C VAL A 33 16.67 2.60 -1.57
N ASN A 34 16.96 2.58 -0.26
CA ASN A 34 17.14 1.35 0.51
C ASN A 34 15.82 0.56 0.55
N ASN A 35 15.92 -0.77 0.49
CA ASN A 35 14.74 -1.64 0.57
C ASN A 35 13.93 -1.45 1.86
N VAL A 36 14.59 -1.17 2.98
CA VAL A 36 13.91 -0.90 4.25
C VAL A 36 13.19 0.45 4.20
N ALA A 37 13.83 1.47 3.63
CA ALA A 37 13.19 2.78 3.45
C ALA A 37 11.96 2.67 2.53
N MET A 38 12.04 1.88 1.46
CA MET A 38 10.92 1.64 0.56
C MET A 38 9.75 0.98 1.30
N ALA A 39 10.02 0.02 2.17
CA ALA A 39 8.97 -0.59 2.99
C ALA A 39 8.27 0.45 3.88
N GLY A 40 9.02 1.39 4.45
CA GLY A 40 8.48 2.50 5.24
C GLY A 40 7.62 3.45 4.41
N MET A 41 8.03 3.74 3.18
CA MET A 41 7.25 4.58 2.25
C MET A 41 5.92 3.91 1.88
N LEU A 42 5.95 2.60 1.67
CA LEU A 42 4.74 1.82 1.41
C LEU A 42 3.80 1.85 2.61
N GLU A 43 4.32 1.76 3.82
CA GLU A 43 3.51 1.89 5.04
C GLU A 43 2.86 3.27 5.14
N ASP A 44 3.62 4.34 4.93
CA ASP A 44 3.10 5.70 4.92
C ASP A 44 1.95 5.84 3.91
N ALA A 45 2.14 5.33 2.70
CA ALA A 45 1.11 5.35 1.67
C ALA A 45 -0.15 4.57 2.09
N ARG A 46 0.01 3.41 2.75
CA ARG A 46 -1.14 2.64 3.27
C ARG A 46 -1.91 3.39 4.34
N VAL A 47 -1.21 4.09 5.23
CA VAL A 47 -1.86 4.91 6.26
C VAL A 47 -2.67 6.03 5.63
N ARG A 48 -2.11 6.72 4.66
CA ARG A 48 -2.83 7.77 3.92
C ARG A 48 -4.04 7.21 3.18
N PHE A 49 -3.88 6.04 2.58
CA PHE A 49 -4.97 5.36 1.89
C PHE A 49 -6.10 5.00 2.86
N GLY A 50 -5.78 4.43 4.03
CA GLY A 50 -6.76 4.07 5.05
C GLY A 50 -7.55 5.28 5.56
N ARG A 51 -6.91 6.44 5.65
CA ARG A 51 -7.59 7.68 5.99
C ARG A 51 -8.50 8.16 4.87
N ARG A 52 -8.05 8.03 3.63
CA ARG A 52 -8.83 8.48 2.47
C ARG A 52 -10.08 7.63 2.25
N THR A 53 -10.00 6.32 2.47
CA THR A 53 -11.16 5.42 2.35
C THR A 53 -12.17 5.59 3.47
N GLY A 54 -11.80 6.28 4.55
CA GLY A 54 -12.64 6.43 5.73
C GLY A 54 -12.54 5.27 6.72
N TYR A 55 -11.77 4.23 6.41
CA TYR A 55 -11.61 3.05 7.26
C TYR A 55 -11.23 3.42 8.70
N SER A 56 -10.25 4.29 8.87
CA SER A 56 -9.73 4.64 10.19
C SER A 56 -10.77 5.32 11.09
N LYS A 57 -11.81 5.94 10.51
CA LYS A 57 -12.91 6.56 11.25
C LYS A 57 -14.03 5.57 11.56
N MET A 58 -14.10 4.47 10.80
CA MET A 58 -15.18 3.48 10.93
C MET A 58 -14.90 2.43 11.99
N VAL A 59 -13.68 2.36 12.51
CA VAL A 59 -13.24 1.31 13.44
C VAL A 59 -12.68 1.89 14.75
N PRO A 60 -13.43 2.74 15.46
CA PRO A 60 -12.96 3.29 16.74
C PRO A 60 -12.78 2.16 17.77
N GLY A 61 -11.75 2.28 18.60
CA GLY A 61 -11.46 1.29 19.64
C GLY A 61 -10.82 0.00 19.12
N THR A 62 -10.45 -0.05 17.83
CA THR A 62 -9.73 -1.18 17.24
C THR A 62 -8.35 -0.74 16.78
N ALA A 63 -7.53 -1.71 16.43
CA ALA A 63 -6.24 -1.49 15.82
C ALA A 63 -6.13 -2.28 14.52
N THR A 64 -5.14 -1.96 13.70
CA THR A 64 -4.81 -2.75 12.53
C THR A 64 -3.47 -3.43 12.73
N MET A 65 -3.35 -4.64 12.21
CA MET A 65 -2.11 -5.38 12.22
C MET A 65 -1.79 -5.87 10.81
N VAL A 66 -0.54 -5.71 10.40
CA VAL A 66 -0.07 -6.34 9.17
C VAL A 66 0.13 -7.83 9.45
N ALA A 67 -0.70 -8.65 8.82
CA ALA A 67 -0.60 -10.10 8.94
C ALA A 67 0.40 -10.67 7.93
N SER A 68 0.54 -10.04 6.78
CA SER A 68 1.43 -10.49 5.71
C SER A 68 1.79 -9.32 4.82
N ILE A 69 3.04 -9.28 4.38
CA ILE A 69 3.47 -8.34 3.35
C ILE A 69 4.48 -9.03 2.44
N ALA A 70 4.30 -8.87 1.15
CA ALA A 70 5.27 -9.28 0.15
C ALA A 70 5.61 -8.06 -0.70
N ILE A 71 6.90 -7.75 -0.79
CA ILE A 71 7.39 -6.63 -1.60
C ILE A 71 8.30 -7.21 -2.67
N GLU A 72 8.00 -6.89 -3.93
CA GLU A 72 8.87 -7.23 -5.04
C GLU A 72 9.58 -5.96 -5.50
N TYR A 73 10.90 -5.98 -5.46
CA TYR A 73 11.76 -4.88 -5.86
C TYR A 73 12.08 -5.05 -7.34
N LEU A 74 11.58 -4.14 -8.18
CA LEU A 74 11.60 -4.28 -9.63
C LEU A 74 12.52 -3.27 -10.31
N GLY A 75 12.99 -2.26 -9.58
CA GLY A 75 13.89 -1.24 -10.10
C GLY A 75 14.52 -0.44 -8.97
N GLU A 76 15.52 0.34 -9.31
CA GLU A 76 16.27 1.16 -8.36
C GLU A 76 15.69 2.56 -8.29
N GLY A 77 15.41 3.04 -7.08
CA GLY A 77 14.98 4.40 -6.83
C GLY A 77 16.16 5.32 -6.55
N ASN A 78 16.01 6.58 -6.93
CA ASN A 78 17.04 7.59 -6.81
C ASN A 78 16.61 8.74 -5.88
N TYR A 79 17.58 9.56 -5.53
CA TYR A 79 17.38 10.76 -4.72
C TYR A 79 17.84 11.96 -5.57
N PRO A 80 17.15 13.10 -5.54
CA PRO A 80 16.00 13.47 -4.71
C PRO A 80 14.63 13.37 -5.41
N ASP A 81 14.52 12.71 -6.54
CA ASP A 81 13.30 12.69 -7.34
C ASP A 81 12.11 12.12 -6.54
N PRO A 82 10.92 12.73 -6.70
CA PRO A 82 9.74 12.24 -5.98
C PRO A 82 9.33 10.84 -6.43
N ILE A 83 8.84 10.07 -5.44
CA ILE A 83 8.37 8.71 -5.64
C ILE A 83 6.84 8.73 -5.57
N GLU A 84 6.17 8.10 -6.52
CA GLU A 84 4.72 7.97 -6.56
C GLU A 84 4.31 6.56 -6.16
N ILE A 85 3.32 6.45 -5.28
CA ILE A 85 2.79 5.18 -4.82
C ILE A 85 1.29 5.16 -5.04
N GLY A 86 0.84 4.18 -5.84
CA GLY A 86 -0.58 3.87 -6.00
C GLY A 86 -1.00 2.83 -4.97
N SER A 87 -2.18 3.00 -4.39
CA SER A 87 -2.75 2.04 -3.45
C SER A 87 -4.17 1.71 -3.85
N ALA A 88 -4.56 0.45 -3.70
CA ALA A 88 -5.90 -0.04 -4.02
C ALA A 88 -6.24 -1.23 -3.14
N LEU A 89 -7.54 -1.42 -2.91
CA LEU A 89 -8.04 -2.67 -2.36
C LEU A 89 -8.05 -3.72 -3.46
N GLU A 90 -7.54 -4.91 -3.16
CA GLU A 90 -7.64 -6.06 -4.05
C GLU A 90 -8.76 -6.99 -3.58
N ARG A 91 -8.91 -7.12 -2.27
CA ARG A 91 -9.91 -8.00 -1.66
C ARG A 91 -10.31 -7.48 -0.29
N VAL A 92 -11.59 -7.56 0.02
CA VAL A 92 -12.15 -7.29 1.34
C VAL A 92 -12.70 -8.58 1.90
N GLY A 93 -12.10 -9.07 2.98
CA GLY A 93 -12.55 -10.26 3.70
C GLY A 93 -13.45 -9.91 4.89
N ARG A 94 -13.70 -10.88 5.74
CA ARG A 94 -14.53 -10.66 6.93
C ARG A 94 -13.84 -9.79 7.98
N THR A 95 -12.56 -10.06 8.26
CA THR A 95 -11.77 -9.35 9.26
C THR A 95 -10.55 -8.66 8.69
N SER A 96 -10.28 -8.86 7.40
CA SER A 96 -9.06 -8.39 6.75
C SER A 96 -9.34 -7.70 5.44
N GLN A 97 -8.39 -6.89 5.03
CA GLN A 97 -8.35 -6.29 3.70
C GLN A 97 -7.00 -6.60 3.07
N GLN A 98 -7.01 -6.89 1.79
CA GLN A 98 -5.80 -7.10 1.01
C GLN A 98 -5.57 -5.86 0.14
N ILE A 99 -4.42 -5.22 0.35
CA ILE A 99 -4.06 -3.98 -0.32
C ILE A 99 -2.91 -4.28 -1.27
N VAL A 100 -3.04 -3.80 -2.50
CA VAL A 100 -1.96 -3.80 -3.48
C VAL A 100 -1.44 -2.39 -3.68
N GLN A 101 -0.14 -2.29 -3.89
CA GLN A 101 0.53 -1.01 -4.13
C GLN A 101 1.56 -1.16 -5.25
N THR A 102 1.64 -0.15 -6.10
CA THR A 102 2.69 -0.05 -7.10
C THR A 102 3.47 1.23 -6.88
N VAL A 103 4.78 1.19 -7.11
CA VAL A 103 5.69 2.31 -6.86
C VAL A 103 6.40 2.67 -8.15
N THR A 104 6.33 3.95 -8.51
CA THR A 104 7.03 4.48 -9.68
C THR A 104 7.84 5.72 -9.32
N GLN A 105 8.84 6.00 -10.12
CA GLN A 105 9.61 7.24 -10.04
C GLN A 105 9.93 7.70 -11.46
N GLY A 106 9.38 8.86 -11.85
CA GLY A 106 9.52 9.35 -13.21
C GLY A 106 9.04 8.37 -14.28
N GLY A 107 7.98 7.62 -13.99
CA GLY A 107 7.44 6.60 -14.87
C GLY A 107 8.15 5.25 -14.80
N LYS A 108 9.28 5.16 -14.10
CA LYS A 108 10.02 3.90 -13.92
C LYS A 108 9.41 3.10 -12.77
N LEU A 109 9.13 1.83 -13.01
CA LEU A 109 8.60 0.93 -12.00
C LEU A 109 9.69 0.55 -10.99
N LEU A 110 9.43 0.78 -9.70
CA LEU A 110 10.38 0.48 -8.64
C LEU A 110 10.01 -0.74 -7.82
N ALA A 111 8.72 -0.92 -7.49
CA ALA A 111 8.29 -1.99 -6.61
C ALA A 111 6.81 -2.27 -6.76
N PHE A 112 6.41 -3.46 -6.35
CA PHE A 112 5.04 -3.87 -6.16
C PHE A 112 4.90 -4.54 -4.81
N ALA A 113 3.83 -4.25 -4.07
CA ALA A 113 3.59 -4.84 -2.75
C ALA A 113 2.16 -5.32 -2.61
N ARG A 114 2.01 -6.44 -1.89
CA ARG A 114 0.71 -6.98 -1.49
C ARG A 114 0.73 -7.16 0.03
N THR A 115 -0.22 -6.52 0.71
CA THR A 115 -0.29 -6.49 2.16
C THR A 115 -1.65 -6.95 2.62
N ILE A 116 -1.68 -7.84 3.61
CA ILE A 116 -2.91 -8.25 4.29
C ILE A 116 -2.92 -7.55 5.65
N ILE A 117 -3.97 -6.75 5.87
CA ILE A 117 -4.18 -6.03 7.12
C ILE A 117 -5.40 -6.61 7.81
N VAL A 118 -5.25 -6.95 9.09
CA VAL A 118 -6.33 -7.48 9.92
C VAL A 118 -6.77 -6.41 10.90
N THR A 119 -8.08 -6.24 11.03
CA THR A 119 -8.67 -5.40 12.09
C THR A 119 -8.73 -6.21 13.37
N VAL A 120 -8.19 -5.65 14.45
CA VAL A 120 -8.07 -6.34 15.74
C VAL A 120 -8.79 -5.53 16.82
N GLY A 121 -9.74 -6.18 17.48
CA GLY A 121 -10.42 -5.65 18.66
C GLY A 121 -9.85 -6.26 19.95
N PRO A 122 -10.50 -5.99 21.11
CA PRO A 122 -10.03 -6.50 22.40
C PRO A 122 -9.90 -8.02 22.48
N ASP A 123 -10.75 -8.74 21.73
CA ASP A 123 -10.82 -10.21 21.79
C ASP A 123 -10.16 -10.89 20.57
N GLY A 124 -9.36 -10.17 19.81
CA GLY A 124 -8.71 -10.69 18.60
C GLY A 124 -9.29 -10.10 17.33
N PRO A 125 -9.18 -10.82 16.18
CA PRO A 125 -9.68 -10.30 14.91
C PRO A 125 -11.15 -9.88 14.99
N SER A 126 -11.43 -8.68 14.48
CA SER A 126 -12.75 -8.06 14.52
C SER A 126 -13.30 -7.90 13.10
N PRO A 127 -14.59 -8.15 12.87
CA PRO A 127 -15.18 -7.98 11.56
C PRO A 127 -15.04 -6.55 11.05
N LEU A 128 -14.82 -6.40 9.74
CA LEU A 128 -14.84 -5.09 9.09
C LEU A 128 -16.27 -4.53 9.16
N PRO A 129 -16.42 -3.21 9.36
CA PRO A 129 -17.74 -2.58 9.32
C PRO A 129 -18.43 -2.78 7.98
N GLU A 130 -19.75 -3.03 8.02
CA GLU A 130 -20.54 -3.15 6.78
C GLU A 130 -20.45 -1.89 5.93
N ALA A 131 -20.39 -0.71 6.56
CA ALA A 131 -20.24 0.56 5.86
C ALA A 131 -18.97 0.62 5.04
N PHE A 132 -17.87 0.06 5.56
CA PHE A 132 -16.61 -0.02 4.81
C PHE A 132 -16.74 -0.95 3.61
N THR A 133 -17.27 -2.17 3.83
CA THR A 133 -17.45 -3.15 2.75
C THR A 133 -18.38 -2.63 1.67
N ALA A 134 -19.45 -1.96 2.03
CA ALA A 134 -20.39 -1.37 1.08
C ALA A 134 -19.79 -0.21 0.28
N ALA A 135 -18.82 0.51 0.85
CA ALA A 135 -18.17 1.66 0.21
C ALA A 135 -16.84 1.31 -0.44
N ALA A 136 -16.48 0.04 -0.54
CA ALA A 136 -15.14 -0.37 -0.96
C ALA A 136 -14.90 -0.28 -2.46
N GLU A 137 -15.94 -0.41 -3.29
CA GLU A 137 -15.77 -0.51 -4.75
C GLU A 137 -14.96 0.63 -5.38
N PRO A 138 -15.18 1.92 -5.04
CA PRO A 138 -14.38 3.00 -5.60
C PRO A 138 -12.88 2.91 -5.29
N TRP A 139 -12.52 2.12 -4.28
CA TRP A 139 -11.15 1.94 -3.83
C TRP A 139 -10.49 0.65 -4.34
N MET A 140 -11.22 -0.11 -5.14
CA MET A 140 -10.67 -1.30 -5.79
C MET A 140 -9.83 -0.90 -6.99
N LEU A 141 -8.91 -1.78 -7.38
CA LEU A 141 -8.12 -1.59 -8.59
C LEU A 141 -9.07 -1.47 -9.80
N ARG A 142 -8.83 -0.46 -10.63
CA ARG A 142 -9.66 -0.21 -11.82
C ARG A 142 -9.32 -1.19 -12.92
N PRO A 143 -10.33 -1.64 -13.70
CA PRO A 143 -10.12 -2.54 -14.84
C PRO A 143 -9.31 -1.89 -15.97
#